data_30013ce522d9410896c4a03a3ad43df4
#
_entry.id   30013ce522d9410896c4a03a3ad43df4
#
_cell.length_a   1.000
_cell.length_b   1.000
_cell.length_c   1.000
_cell.angle_alpha   90.00
_cell.angle_beta   90.00
_cell.angle_gamma   90.00
#
_symmetry.space_group_name_H-M   'P 1'
#
loop_
_entity.id
_entity.type
_entity.pdbx_description
1 polymer ?
#
loop_
_entity_poly.entity_id
_entity_poly.type
_entity_poly.pdbx_seq_one_letter_code
_entity_poly.pdbx_strand_id
1 'polypeptide(L)'
;MVASSWRGCRRAVAYCARMLGVLTDTLDVTLTHPDAVLPARSRAGDAGYDLRSVERVTIPPEGTRLIPTGVAIALPEGVAGLVTPRSGLALEHGLTLLNAPGLIDPNYRGEIKVILHNTAEHRYTVEIGDRVAQLLLTPYWAPDLQVVDQLEATDRGVSGFGSSGRS
;
A
#
# COMPACT_ATOMS: atom_id res chain seq x y z
N MET A 1 -0.27 25.52 25.67
CA MET A 1 -1.45 25.92 24.85
C MET A 1 -1.16 25.80 23.34
N VAL A 2 -0.68 24.66 22.84
CA VAL A 2 -0.36 24.45 21.39
C VAL A 2 -1.10 23.24 20.79
N ALA A 3 -1.82 22.44 21.58
CA ALA A 3 -2.46 21.21 21.10
C ALA A 3 -3.81 21.39 20.38
N SER A 4 -4.39 22.58 20.37
CA SER A 4 -5.72 22.84 19.77
C SER A 4 -5.67 23.22 18.27
N SER A 5 -4.54 23.73 17.76
CA SER A 5 -4.42 24.19 16.38
C SER A 5 -4.27 23.03 15.35
N TRP A 6 -3.71 21.89 15.76
CA TRP A 6 -3.50 20.72 14.87
C TRP A 6 -4.77 19.95 14.53
N ARG A 7 -5.78 19.96 15.42
CA ARG A 7 -7.06 19.29 15.12
C ARG A 7 -7.89 20.03 14.09
N GLY A 8 -7.79 21.34 14.02
CA GLY A 8 -8.44 22.16 13.00
C GLY A 8 -7.85 21.96 11.60
N CYS A 9 -6.51 21.85 11.52
CA CYS A 9 -5.82 21.68 10.25
C CYS A 9 -6.11 20.32 9.59
N ARG A 10 -6.16 19.22 10.35
CA ARG A 10 -6.50 17.87 9.84
C ARG A 10 -7.93 17.81 9.30
N ARG A 11 -8.89 18.46 9.97
CA ARG A 11 -10.26 18.56 9.49
C ARG A 11 -10.37 19.42 8.22
N ALA A 12 -9.60 20.48 8.12
CA ALA A 12 -9.58 21.36 6.95
C ALA A 12 -8.98 20.65 5.72
N VAL A 13 -7.89 19.88 5.87
CA VAL A 13 -7.28 19.11 4.79
C VAL A 13 -8.23 17.99 4.30
N ALA A 14 -8.84 17.24 5.21
CA ALA A 14 -9.83 16.23 4.86
C ALA A 14 -11.09 16.86 4.22
N TYR A 15 -11.52 18.03 4.69
CA TYR A 15 -12.63 18.77 4.14
C TYR A 15 -12.31 19.33 2.73
N CYS A 16 -11.12 19.89 2.52
CA CYS A 16 -10.67 20.34 1.20
C CYS A 16 -10.53 19.18 0.21
N ALA A 17 -9.98 18.05 0.62
CA ALA A 17 -9.88 16.86 -0.24
C ALA A 17 -11.26 16.29 -0.61
N ARG A 18 -12.23 16.33 0.32
CA ARG A 18 -13.63 16.00 0.04
C ARG A 18 -14.33 17.00 -0.89
N MET A 19 -14.08 18.31 -0.70
CA MET A 19 -14.64 19.38 -1.56
C MET A 19 -14.07 19.32 -2.98
N LEU A 20 -12.84 18.82 -3.16
CA LEU A 20 -12.21 18.61 -4.47
C LEU A 20 -12.63 17.29 -5.13
N GLY A 21 -13.52 16.49 -4.50
CA GLY A 21 -14.00 15.22 -5.05
C GLY A 21 -12.95 14.09 -5.09
N VAL A 22 -11.79 14.31 -4.45
CA VAL A 22 -10.68 13.33 -4.44
C VAL A 22 -10.92 12.19 -3.44
N LEU A 23 -11.66 12.45 -2.34
CA LEU A 23 -11.98 11.45 -1.33
C LEU A 23 -13.48 11.17 -1.28
N THR A 24 -13.87 9.94 -1.56
CA THR A 24 -15.23 9.44 -1.41
C THR A 24 -15.39 8.71 -0.08
N ASP A 25 -16.62 8.60 0.43
CA ASP A 25 -16.93 7.81 1.63
C ASP A 25 -16.96 6.29 1.35
N THR A 26 -17.06 5.91 0.08
CA THR A 26 -17.17 4.53 -0.39
C THR A 26 -16.20 4.30 -1.54
N LEU A 27 -15.73 3.07 -1.67
CA LEU A 27 -14.90 2.59 -2.77
C LEU A 27 -15.58 1.39 -3.40
N ASP A 28 -15.69 1.40 -4.73
CA ASP A 28 -16.24 0.26 -5.47
C ASP A 28 -15.23 -0.88 -5.49
N VAL A 29 -15.72 -2.06 -5.09
CA VAL A 29 -14.92 -3.29 -5.03
C VAL A 29 -15.68 -4.40 -5.74
N THR A 30 -14.97 -5.17 -6.56
CA THR A 30 -15.48 -6.40 -7.17
C THR A 30 -14.74 -7.59 -6.57
N LEU A 31 -15.51 -8.62 -6.16
CA LEU A 31 -14.98 -9.92 -5.78
C LEU A 31 -15.00 -10.82 -7.02
N THR A 32 -13.82 -11.25 -7.47
CA THR A 32 -13.63 -11.98 -8.74
C THR A 32 -13.44 -13.49 -8.53
N HIS A 33 -13.51 -13.95 -7.27
CA HIS A 33 -13.38 -15.36 -6.90
C HIS A 33 -14.40 -15.72 -5.82
N PRO A 34 -14.98 -16.95 -5.81
CA PRO A 34 -15.99 -17.36 -4.80
C PRO A 34 -15.48 -17.31 -3.35
N ASP A 35 -14.18 -17.56 -3.12
CA ASP A 35 -13.56 -17.50 -1.80
C ASP A 35 -13.00 -16.09 -1.47
N ALA A 36 -13.20 -15.11 -2.35
CA ALA A 36 -12.75 -13.75 -2.09
C ALA A 36 -13.56 -13.10 -0.95
N VAL A 37 -12.86 -12.40 -0.08
CA VAL A 37 -13.45 -11.68 1.05
C VAL A 37 -13.22 -10.19 0.86
N LEU A 38 -14.27 -9.39 1.11
CA LEU A 38 -14.16 -7.94 1.07
C LEU A 38 -13.04 -7.49 2.04
N PRO A 39 -12.05 -6.73 1.56
CA PRO A 39 -10.99 -6.22 2.42
C PRO A 39 -11.53 -5.41 3.59
N ALA A 40 -11.09 -5.72 4.79
CA ALA A 40 -11.56 -5.07 6.00
C ALA A 40 -10.39 -4.66 6.89
N ARG A 41 -10.60 -3.61 7.70
CA ARG A 41 -9.69 -3.21 8.75
C ARG A 41 -9.92 -4.09 9.97
N SER A 42 -8.85 -4.62 10.57
CA SER A 42 -8.95 -5.49 11.74
C SER A 42 -9.52 -4.78 12.96
N ARG A 43 -9.24 -3.47 13.10
CA ARG A 43 -9.71 -2.63 14.22
C ARG A 43 -10.19 -1.28 13.71
N ALA A 44 -11.09 -0.64 14.45
CA ALA A 44 -11.45 0.74 14.22
C ALA A 44 -10.21 1.65 14.33
N GLY A 45 -9.92 2.43 13.28
CA GLY A 45 -8.76 3.32 13.24
C GLY A 45 -7.54 2.75 12.52
N ASP A 46 -7.50 1.46 12.20
CA ASP A 46 -6.45 0.91 11.34
C ASP A 46 -6.49 1.58 9.96
N ALA A 47 -5.32 1.85 9.37
CA ALA A 47 -5.23 2.47 8.05
C ALA A 47 -5.27 1.43 6.93
N GLY A 48 -4.78 0.21 7.16
CA GLY A 48 -4.67 -0.86 6.19
C GLY A 48 -5.91 -1.77 6.15
N TYR A 49 -6.32 -2.15 4.96
CA TYR A 49 -7.32 -3.18 4.71
C TYR A 49 -6.61 -4.50 4.46
N ASP A 50 -6.93 -5.55 5.22
CA ASP A 50 -6.34 -6.87 5.03
C ASP A 50 -6.72 -7.47 3.68
N LEU A 51 -5.73 -7.93 2.92
CA LEU A 51 -5.88 -8.72 1.70
C LEU A 51 -5.66 -10.20 2.03
N ARG A 52 -6.59 -11.06 1.57
CA ARG A 52 -6.56 -12.50 1.86
C ARG A 52 -6.30 -13.31 0.60
N SER A 53 -5.63 -14.44 0.77
CA SER A 53 -5.45 -15.42 -0.32
C SER A 53 -6.76 -16.13 -0.62
N VAL A 54 -7.03 -16.37 -1.91
CA VAL A 54 -8.11 -17.27 -2.38
C VAL A 54 -7.60 -18.63 -2.83
N GLU A 55 -6.28 -18.85 -2.74
CA GLU A 55 -5.65 -20.11 -3.10
C GLU A 55 -4.69 -20.60 -2.02
N ARG A 56 -4.54 -21.94 -1.95
CA ARG A 56 -3.49 -22.55 -1.16
C ARG A 56 -2.18 -22.57 -1.97
N VAL A 57 -1.15 -21.85 -1.48
CA VAL A 57 0.12 -21.67 -2.20
C VAL A 57 1.30 -21.96 -1.29
N THR A 58 2.20 -22.86 -1.69
CA THR A 58 3.46 -23.10 -0.96
C THR A 58 4.60 -22.29 -1.56
N ILE A 59 5.27 -21.51 -0.70
CA ILE A 59 6.41 -20.66 -1.04
C ILE A 59 7.67 -21.37 -0.50
N PRO A 60 8.57 -21.84 -1.38
CA PRO A 60 9.81 -22.48 -0.93
C PRO A 60 10.75 -21.48 -0.25
N PRO A 61 11.82 -21.94 0.45
CA PRO A 61 12.88 -21.06 0.92
C PRO A 61 13.42 -20.19 -0.22
N GLU A 62 13.70 -18.92 0.06
CA GLU A 62 14.19 -17.92 -0.91
C GLU A 62 13.31 -17.80 -2.17
N GLY A 63 12.09 -18.33 -2.11
CA GLY A 63 11.18 -18.38 -3.24
C GLY A 63 10.19 -17.24 -3.26
N THR A 64 9.66 -16.94 -4.45
CA THR A 64 8.61 -15.95 -4.68
C THR A 64 7.38 -16.60 -5.29
N ARG A 65 6.20 -16.19 -4.86
CA ARG A 65 4.91 -16.62 -5.45
C ARG A 65 3.97 -15.43 -5.60
N LEU A 66 3.17 -15.49 -6.65
CA LEU A 66 2.07 -14.58 -6.87
C LEU A 66 0.83 -15.14 -6.19
N ILE A 67 0.30 -14.42 -5.21
CA ILE A 67 -0.85 -14.84 -4.41
C ILE A 67 -2.08 -14.08 -4.89
N PRO A 68 -3.09 -14.75 -5.44
CA PRO A 68 -4.35 -14.13 -5.83
C PRO A 68 -5.19 -13.79 -4.59
N THR A 69 -5.91 -12.66 -4.65
CA THR A 69 -6.81 -12.21 -3.57
C THR A 69 -8.28 -12.24 -3.96
N GLY A 70 -8.57 -12.38 -5.25
CA GLY A 70 -9.93 -12.31 -5.77
C GLY A 70 -10.56 -10.91 -5.62
N VAL A 71 -9.77 -9.86 -5.44
CA VAL A 71 -10.26 -8.50 -5.19
C VAL A 71 -9.81 -7.56 -6.30
N ALA A 72 -10.75 -6.85 -6.90
CA ALA A 72 -10.49 -5.71 -7.79
C ALA A 72 -11.16 -4.45 -7.24
N ILE A 73 -10.54 -3.29 -7.40
CA ILE A 73 -11.02 -2.01 -6.87
C ILE A 73 -11.06 -0.93 -7.96
N ALA A 74 -11.93 0.05 -7.78
CA ALA A 74 -11.98 1.23 -8.63
C ALA A 74 -11.54 2.48 -7.82
N LEU A 75 -10.26 2.79 -7.86
CA LEU A 75 -9.73 3.97 -7.18
C LEU A 75 -10.17 5.25 -7.91
N PRO A 76 -10.54 6.32 -7.18
CA PRO A 76 -10.77 7.62 -7.79
C PRO A 76 -9.45 8.24 -8.26
N GLU A 77 -9.54 9.15 -9.23
CA GLU A 77 -8.39 9.95 -9.65
C GLU A 77 -7.77 10.70 -8.46
N GLY A 78 -6.44 10.78 -8.41
CA GLY A 78 -5.70 11.40 -7.30
C GLY A 78 -5.53 10.52 -6.07
N VAL A 79 -6.00 9.25 -6.10
CA VAL A 79 -5.78 8.25 -5.05
C VAL A 79 -5.08 7.02 -5.61
N ALA A 80 -4.04 6.56 -4.94
CA ALA A 80 -3.35 5.32 -5.24
C ALA A 80 -3.57 4.29 -4.13
N GLY A 81 -3.52 3.01 -4.47
CA GLY A 81 -3.46 1.91 -3.52
C GLY A 81 -2.01 1.47 -3.29
N LEU A 82 -1.60 1.34 -2.04
CA LEU A 82 -0.30 0.79 -1.68
C LEU A 82 -0.50 -0.56 -1.00
N VAL A 83 0.02 -1.61 -1.61
CA VAL A 83 0.05 -2.95 -1.01
C VAL A 83 1.32 -3.10 -0.21
N THR A 84 1.20 -3.36 1.09
CA THR A 84 2.31 -3.42 2.04
C THR A 84 2.37 -4.75 2.76
N PRO A 85 3.57 -5.18 3.21
CA PRO A 85 3.73 -6.39 4.02
C PRO A 85 2.98 -6.26 5.34
N ARG A 86 2.67 -7.41 5.93
CA ARG A 86 2.16 -7.51 7.31
C ARG A 86 3.33 -7.77 8.27
N SER A 87 3.46 -6.95 9.30
CA SER A 87 4.55 -7.03 10.28
C SER A 87 4.66 -8.41 10.96
N GLY A 88 3.53 -9.04 11.29
CA GLY A 88 3.51 -10.38 11.88
C GLY A 88 4.09 -11.44 10.94
N LEU A 89 3.67 -11.46 9.67
CA LEU A 89 4.23 -12.41 8.69
C LEU A 89 5.72 -12.17 8.44
N ALA A 90 6.15 -10.91 8.42
CA ALA A 90 7.55 -10.57 8.24
C ALA A 90 8.41 -11.03 9.43
N LEU A 91 7.96 -10.76 10.66
CA LEU A 91 8.73 -11.05 11.87
C LEU A 91 8.74 -12.55 12.20
N GLU A 92 7.58 -13.23 12.10
CA GLU A 92 7.43 -14.61 12.58
C GLU A 92 7.81 -15.65 11.52
N HIS A 93 7.66 -15.29 10.23
CA HIS A 93 7.80 -16.24 9.13
C HIS A 93 8.76 -15.78 8.02
N GLY A 94 9.37 -14.61 8.14
CA GLY A 94 10.27 -14.09 7.10
C GLY A 94 9.59 -13.79 5.77
N LEU A 95 8.27 -13.54 5.77
CA LEU A 95 7.53 -13.23 4.55
C LEU A 95 7.45 -11.74 4.28
N THR A 96 7.79 -11.34 3.07
CA THR A 96 7.70 -9.94 2.63
C THR A 96 7.10 -9.84 1.23
N LEU A 97 6.79 -8.63 0.81
CA LEU A 97 6.45 -8.35 -0.59
C LEU A 97 7.74 -7.99 -1.33
N LEU A 98 8.01 -8.70 -2.44
CA LEU A 98 9.22 -8.45 -3.24
C LEU A 98 9.25 -7.03 -3.85
N ASN A 99 8.08 -6.48 -4.16
CA ASN A 99 7.89 -5.15 -4.72
C ASN A 99 7.29 -4.14 -3.72
N ALA A 100 7.59 -4.26 -2.42
CA ALA A 100 6.99 -3.41 -1.40
C ALA A 100 7.44 -1.93 -1.50
N PRO A 101 6.50 -0.96 -1.49
CA PRO A 101 5.08 -1.17 -1.63
C PRO A 101 4.65 -1.49 -3.06
N GLY A 102 3.72 -2.43 -3.25
CA GLY A 102 3.05 -2.63 -4.53
C GLY A 102 2.13 -1.44 -4.82
N LEU A 103 2.20 -0.87 -6.03
CA LEU A 103 1.41 0.29 -6.44
C LEU A 103 0.20 -0.16 -7.26
N ILE A 104 -0.98 0.32 -6.87
CA ILE A 104 -2.24 0.16 -7.60
C ILE A 104 -2.67 1.54 -8.10
N ASP A 105 -2.69 1.69 -9.41
CA ASP A 105 -3.06 2.93 -10.07
C ASP A 105 -4.58 3.14 -10.13
N PRO A 106 -5.08 4.39 -10.23
CA PRO A 106 -6.51 4.70 -10.31
C PRO A 106 -7.22 4.04 -11.49
N ASN A 107 -6.54 3.86 -12.62
CA ASN A 107 -7.08 3.27 -13.84
C ASN A 107 -6.95 1.73 -13.90
N TYR A 108 -6.31 1.09 -12.92
CA TYR A 108 -6.23 -0.37 -12.84
C TYR A 108 -7.59 -0.96 -12.43
N ARG A 109 -8.02 -1.99 -13.16
CA ARG A 109 -9.30 -2.70 -12.89
C ARG A 109 -9.10 -4.21 -12.76
N GLY A 110 -7.85 -4.67 -12.83
CA GLY A 110 -7.52 -6.07 -12.63
C GLY A 110 -7.55 -6.49 -11.17
N GLU A 111 -7.45 -7.78 -10.94
CA GLU A 111 -7.30 -8.35 -9.61
C GLU A 111 -6.01 -7.88 -8.94
N ILE A 112 -6.10 -7.47 -7.69
CA ILE A 112 -4.94 -7.21 -6.84
C ILE A 112 -4.31 -8.56 -6.47
N LYS A 113 -3.08 -8.78 -6.93
CA LYS A 113 -2.28 -9.96 -6.58
C LYS A 113 -1.06 -9.55 -5.78
N VAL A 114 -0.66 -10.38 -4.83
CA VAL A 114 0.43 -10.09 -3.90
C VAL A 114 1.65 -10.91 -4.30
N ILE A 115 2.80 -10.24 -4.53
CA ILE A 115 4.08 -10.90 -4.83
C ILE A 115 4.78 -11.19 -3.51
N LEU A 116 4.47 -12.34 -2.90
CA LEU A 116 5.10 -12.79 -1.64
C LEU A 116 6.44 -13.43 -1.89
N HIS A 117 7.43 -13.04 -1.10
CA HIS A 117 8.76 -13.61 -1.03
C HIS A 117 9.03 -14.17 0.36
N ASN A 118 9.58 -15.38 0.42
CA ASN A 118 9.96 -16.07 1.63
C ASN A 118 11.48 -15.96 1.84
N THR A 119 11.92 -15.20 2.83
CA THR A 119 13.33 -15.04 3.19
C THR A 119 13.82 -16.08 4.22
N ALA A 120 12.93 -16.97 4.69
CA ALA A 120 13.28 -17.99 5.66
C ALA A 120 13.87 -19.25 5.00
N GLU A 121 14.58 -20.07 5.79
CA GLU A 121 15.23 -21.31 5.32
C GLU A 121 14.25 -22.49 5.13
N HIS A 122 12.97 -22.32 5.51
CA HIS A 122 11.94 -23.34 5.36
C HIS A 122 10.75 -22.83 4.56
N ARG A 123 10.05 -23.80 3.93
CA ARG A 123 8.85 -23.49 3.16
C ARG A 123 7.76 -22.89 4.03
N TYR A 124 6.99 -21.98 3.49
CA TYR A 124 5.76 -21.48 4.10
C TYR A 124 4.57 -21.82 3.21
N THR A 125 3.45 -22.26 3.79
CA THR A 125 2.22 -22.50 3.05
C THR A 125 1.19 -21.47 3.46
N VAL A 126 0.76 -20.70 2.49
CA VAL A 126 -0.40 -19.80 2.58
C VAL A 126 -1.65 -20.66 2.39
N GLU A 127 -2.59 -20.61 3.30
CA GLU A 127 -3.90 -21.26 3.17
C GLU A 127 -4.95 -20.28 2.63
N ILE A 128 -6.06 -20.81 2.10
CA ILE A 128 -7.20 -19.98 1.67
C ILE A 128 -7.73 -19.19 2.87
N GLY A 129 -7.96 -17.89 2.69
CA GLY A 129 -8.42 -16.99 3.74
C GLY A 129 -7.31 -16.37 4.60
N ASP A 130 -6.05 -16.82 4.46
CA ASP A 130 -4.93 -16.19 5.16
C ASP A 130 -4.74 -14.74 4.72
N ARG A 131 -4.47 -13.87 5.69
CA ARG A 131 -4.15 -12.47 5.45
C ARG A 131 -2.69 -12.36 5.00
N VAL A 132 -2.47 -12.02 3.74
CA VAL A 132 -1.15 -12.04 3.10
C VAL A 132 -0.50 -10.67 2.95
N ALA A 133 -1.31 -9.61 2.94
CA ALA A 133 -0.85 -8.22 2.78
C ALA A 133 -1.88 -7.24 3.35
N GLN A 134 -1.56 -5.95 3.28
CA GLN A 134 -2.46 -4.84 3.62
C GLN A 134 -2.53 -3.86 2.46
N LEU A 135 -3.72 -3.35 2.17
CA LEU A 135 -3.98 -2.28 1.22
C LEU A 135 -4.18 -0.97 1.98
N LEU A 136 -3.35 0.02 1.70
CA LEU A 136 -3.47 1.40 2.18
C LEU A 136 -3.90 2.29 1.00
N LEU A 137 -4.87 3.16 1.20
CA LEU A 137 -5.27 4.18 0.22
C LEU A 137 -4.58 5.50 0.54
N THR A 138 -3.94 6.12 -0.45
CA THR A 138 -3.20 7.37 -0.26
C THR A 138 -3.44 8.35 -1.39
N PRO A 139 -3.69 9.64 -1.12
CA PRO A 139 -3.66 10.65 -2.17
C PRO A 139 -2.24 10.78 -2.73
N TYR A 140 -2.14 11.11 -4.02
CA TYR A 140 -0.87 11.40 -4.67
C TYR A 140 -0.97 12.66 -5.52
N TRP A 141 0.18 13.25 -5.79
CA TRP A 141 0.33 14.39 -6.68
C TRP A 141 1.07 13.96 -7.94
N ALA A 142 0.50 14.21 -9.11
CA ALA A 142 1.06 13.85 -10.41
C ALA A 142 1.11 15.08 -11.32
N PRO A 143 2.08 15.99 -11.15
CA PRO A 143 2.25 17.14 -12.01
C PRO A 143 2.82 16.73 -13.37
N ASP A 144 2.60 17.55 -14.39
CA ASP A 144 3.33 17.46 -15.63
C ASP A 144 4.83 17.73 -15.38
N LEU A 145 5.68 16.92 -16.00
CA LEU A 145 7.13 17.07 -15.87
C LEU A 145 7.66 17.97 -16.99
N GLN A 146 8.38 19.03 -16.62
CA GLN A 146 9.02 19.94 -17.54
C GLN A 146 10.55 19.81 -17.45
N VAL A 147 11.19 19.63 -18.59
CA VAL A 147 12.65 19.66 -18.66
C VAL A 147 13.12 21.12 -18.58
N VAL A 148 14.07 21.39 -17.69
CA VAL A 148 14.73 22.67 -17.53
C VAL A 148 16.25 22.47 -17.60
N ASP A 149 16.99 23.53 -18.00
CA ASP A 149 18.45 23.43 -18.12
C ASP A 149 19.15 23.28 -16.76
N GLN A 150 18.59 23.92 -15.71
CA GLN A 150 19.12 23.88 -14.36
C GLN A 150 17.99 23.90 -13.32
N LEU A 151 18.16 23.19 -12.22
CA LEU A 151 17.32 23.30 -11.04
C LEU A 151 17.80 24.46 -10.15
N GLU A 152 16.89 25.03 -9.38
CA GLU A 152 17.24 26.05 -8.40
C GLU A 152 18.24 25.49 -7.37
N ALA A 153 19.23 26.31 -6.99
CA ALA A 153 20.22 25.94 -5.99
C ALA A 153 19.58 25.86 -4.60
N THR A 154 20.00 24.86 -3.81
CA THR A 154 19.57 24.71 -2.41
C THR A 154 20.81 24.55 -1.51
N ASP A 155 20.68 24.79 -0.21
CA ASP A 155 21.77 24.63 0.77
C ASP A 155 22.33 23.21 0.80
N ARG A 156 21.50 22.20 0.51
CA ARG A 156 21.92 20.80 0.40
C ARG A 156 22.67 20.52 -0.91
N GLY A 157 22.39 21.23 -1.99
CA GLY A 157 22.94 21.01 -3.31
C GLY A 157 22.82 19.55 -3.77
N VAL A 158 23.93 19.00 -4.24
CA VAL A 158 24.02 17.62 -4.74
C VAL A 158 24.41 16.60 -3.65
N SER A 159 24.49 17.01 -2.41
CA SER A 159 24.92 16.15 -1.30
C SER A 159 23.90 15.06 -0.98
N GLY A 160 24.32 13.80 -1.02
CA GLY A 160 23.49 12.61 -0.77
C GLY A 160 24.33 11.45 -0.24
N PHE A 161 23.75 10.25 -0.23
CA PHE A 161 24.41 8.98 0.12
C PHE A 161 25.22 9.00 1.42
N GLY A 162 24.65 9.59 2.49
CA GLY A 162 25.31 9.64 3.81
C GLY A 162 26.24 10.83 4.01
N SER A 163 26.16 11.88 3.18
CA SER A 163 26.94 13.12 3.34
C SER A 163 26.73 13.84 4.67
N SER A 164 25.66 13.51 5.43
CA SER A 164 25.38 14.03 6.78
C SER A 164 26.15 13.32 7.90
N GLY A 165 26.97 12.31 7.58
CA GLY A 165 27.79 11.58 8.56
C GLY A 165 27.03 10.51 9.35
N ARG A 166 27.79 9.73 10.13
CA ARG A 166 27.27 8.84 11.18
C ARG A 166 27.59 9.52 12.50
N SER A 167 26.71 10.34 12.98
CA SER A 167 26.77 10.84 14.37
C SER A 167 25.56 10.37 15.13
#